data_84e543fad2c777a421279d09d723da18
#
_entry.id   84e543fad2c777a421279d09d723da18
#
_cell.length_a   1.000
_cell.length_b   1.000
_cell.length_c   1.000
_cell.angle_alpha   90.00
_cell.angle_beta   90.00
_cell.angle_gamma   90.00
#
_symmetry.space_group_name_H-M   'P 1'
#
loop_
_entity.id
_entity.type
_entity.pdbx_description
1 polymer ?
#
loop_
_entity_poly.entity_id
_entity_poly.type
_entity_poly.pdbx_seq_one_letter_code
_entity_poly.pdbx_strand_id
1 'polypeptide(L)'
;DKQRPLPKETIKSLNEKLLVEWTYNSNAIEGNTLTISETKVVLEGITVGGKSIKEHLEIINHRDAILFLEDLVSNKEAVSEWNIRNIHSLILKEIDNQNRGKYRSENVLISGANHIPPNHYDLPHLMQELIEEYNTNWGAYHPLVRGTLLHGEFVKIHPFIDGNGRTARLLLNFELMRCGYTPIVIKNKDKAQYYEVLELAHTTMDYHPFIELVATLVVESEELWLTVLER
;
A
#
# COMPACT_ATOMS: atom_id res chain seq x y z
N ASP A 1 -10.44 -16.57 -15.52
CA ASP A 1 -11.13 -17.82 -15.14
C ASP A 1 -10.96 -18.97 -16.15
N LYS A 2 -10.81 -18.70 -17.46
CA LYS A 2 -10.64 -19.77 -18.47
C LYS A 2 -9.30 -20.52 -18.34
N GLN A 3 -8.31 -19.94 -17.67
CA GLN A 3 -6.95 -20.50 -17.53
C GLN A 3 -6.68 -21.13 -16.16
N ARG A 4 -7.66 -21.20 -15.28
CA ARG A 4 -7.52 -21.85 -13.96
C ARG A 4 -7.67 -23.35 -14.04
N PRO A 5 -6.89 -24.15 -13.29
CA PRO A 5 -5.85 -23.74 -12.34
C PRO A 5 -4.57 -23.28 -13.05
N LEU A 6 -3.93 -22.23 -12.51
CA LEU A 6 -2.69 -21.68 -13.05
C LEU A 6 -1.49 -22.59 -12.72
N PRO A 7 -0.45 -22.67 -13.59
CA PRO A 7 0.76 -23.45 -13.32
C PRO A 7 1.50 -22.91 -12.06
N LYS A 8 1.81 -23.80 -11.13
CA LYS A 8 2.38 -23.43 -9.81
C LYS A 8 3.70 -22.65 -9.91
N GLU A 9 4.62 -23.08 -10.76
CA GLU A 9 5.93 -22.45 -10.92
C GLU A 9 5.80 -21.06 -11.59
N THR A 10 4.85 -20.91 -12.51
CA THR A 10 4.54 -19.62 -13.13
C THR A 10 4.00 -18.62 -12.08
N ILE A 11 3.06 -19.04 -11.25
CA ILE A 11 2.52 -18.22 -10.16
C ILE A 11 3.64 -17.82 -9.20
N LYS A 12 4.50 -18.77 -8.79
CA LYS A 12 5.61 -18.52 -7.88
C LYS A 12 6.56 -17.47 -8.45
N SER A 13 6.97 -17.62 -9.73
CA SER A 13 7.86 -16.66 -10.39
C SER A 13 7.26 -15.26 -10.51
N LEU A 14 5.94 -15.16 -10.82
CA LEU A 14 5.22 -13.90 -10.87
C LEU A 14 5.15 -13.23 -9.50
N ASN A 15 4.82 -14.00 -8.45
CA ASN A 15 4.74 -13.49 -7.09
C ASN A 15 6.11 -13.00 -6.59
N GLU A 16 7.18 -13.73 -6.86
CA GLU A 16 8.56 -13.33 -6.51
C GLU A 16 8.94 -12.01 -7.21
N LYS A 17 8.66 -11.88 -8.51
CA LYS A 17 8.88 -10.64 -9.25
C LYS A 17 8.07 -9.49 -8.67
N LEU A 18 6.79 -9.71 -8.44
CA LEU A 18 5.88 -8.70 -7.91
C LEU A 18 6.29 -8.26 -6.50
N LEU A 19 6.69 -9.18 -5.63
CA LEU A 19 7.17 -8.88 -4.29
C LEU A 19 8.36 -7.91 -4.32
N VAL A 20 9.33 -8.16 -5.20
CA VAL A 20 10.50 -7.28 -5.37
C VAL A 20 10.08 -5.90 -5.90
N GLU A 21 9.27 -5.85 -6.96
CA GLU A 21 8.83 -4.60 -7.58
C GLU A 21 7.96 -3.75 -6.63
N TRP A 22 7.02 -4.37 -5.94
CA TRP A 22 6.14 -3.69 -4.99
C TRP A 22 6.93 -3.15 -3.80
N THR A 23 7.80 -3.98 -3.21
CA THR A 23 8.65 -3.56 -2.09
C THR A 23 9.58 -2.43 -2.49
N TYR A 24 10.27 -2.54 -3.63
CA TYR A 24 11.15 -1.49 -4.14
C TYR A 24 10.39 -0.18 -4.35
N ASN A 25 9.35 -0.19 -5.18
CA ASN A 25 8.67 1.05 -5.56
C ASN A 25 8.01 1.74 -4.37
N SER A 26 7.35 0.99 -3.50
CA SER A 26 6.67 1.55 -2.33
C SER A 26 7.64 2.24 -1.36
N ASN A 27 8.85 1.72 -1.19
CA ASN A 27 9.87 2.35 -0.35
C ASN A 27 10.63 3.48 -1.08
N ALA A 28 10.89 3.33 -2.37
CA ALA A 28 11.54 4.39 -3.17
C ALA A 28 10.68 5.66 -3.26
N ILE A 29 9.35 5.55 -3.32
CA ILE A 29 8.42 6.69 -3.21
C ILE A 29 8.65 7.46 -1.91
N GLU A 30 8.95 6.78 -0.81
CA GLU A 30 9.23 7.40 0.50
C GLU A 30 10.70 7.82 0.68
N GLY A 31 11.53 7.66 -0.35
CA GLY A 31 12.91 8.15 -0.34
C GLY A 31 13.96 7.09 0.02
N ASN A 32 13.62 5.81 0.12
CA ASN A 32 14.61 4.74 0.22
C ASN A 32 15.48 4.72 -1.04
N THR A 33 16.78 4.62 -0.88
CA THR A 33 17.75 4.79 -1.97
C THR A 33 18.28 3.47 -2.55
N LEU A 34 17.81 2.31 -2.04
CA LEU A 34 18.15 1.02 -2.65
C LEU A 34 17.61 0.96 -4.08
N THR A 35 18.38 0.40 -4.99
CA THR A 35 17.91 0.06 -6.34
C THR A 35 17.04 -1.20 -6.30
N ILE A 36 16.34 -1.50 -7.38
CA ILE A 36 15.53 -2.72 -7.48
C ILE A 36 16.39 -3.99 -7.33
N SER A 37 17.60 -3.99 -7.89
CA SER A 37 18.55 -5.12 -7.75
C SER A 37 19.06 -5.25 -6.32
N GLU A 38 19.38 -4.15 -5.64
CA GLU A 38 19.77 -4.14 -4.23
C GLU A 38 18.62 -4.56 -3.33
N THR A 39 17.39 -4.13 -3.63
CA THR A 39 16.18 -4.59 -2.92
C THR A 39 16.05 -6.11 -2.98
N LYS A 40 16.25 -6.72 -4.15
CA LYS A 40 16.23 -8.18 -4.29
C LYS A 40 17.31 -8.85 -3.41
N VAL A 41 18.53 -8.31 -3.41
CA VAL A 41 19.66 -8.82 -2.59
C VAL A 41 19.32 -8.76 -1.10
N VAL A 42 18.69 -7.66 -0.63
CA VAL A 42 18.25 -7.52 0.77
C VAL A 42 17.14 -8.53 1.10
N LEU A 43 16.20 -8.77 0.19
CA LEU A 43 15.13 -9.76 0.37
C LEU A 43 15.68 -11.20 0.43
N GLU A 44 16.83 -11.47 -0.17
CA GLU A 44 17.58 -12.72 -0.05
C GLU A 44 18.40 -12.83 1.26
N GLY A 45 18.35 -11.81 2.13
CA GLY A 45 19.02 -11.80 3.45
C GLY A 45 20.46 -11.27 3.41
N ILE A 46 20.87 -10.64 2.33
CA ILE A 46 22.23 -10.11 2.15
C ILE A 46 22.23 -8.60 2.34
N THR A 47 23.20 -8.07 3.08
CA THR A 47 23.36 -6.63 3.29
C THR A 47 24.06 -5.97 2.12
N VAL A 48 23.64 -4.74 1.80
CA VAL A 48 24.21 -3.89 0.74
C VAL A 48 25.09 -2.81 1.37
N GLY A 49 26.35 -2.75 0.94
CA GLY A 49 27.29 -1.74 1.42
C GLY A 49 26.88 -0.31 1.04
N GLY A 50 27.13 0.66 1.93
CA GLY A 50 26.82 2.07 1.68
C GLY A 50 25.34 2.44 1.90
N LYS A 51 24.50 1.54 2.35
CA LYS A 51 23.10 1.77 2.71
C LYS A 51 22.91 1.67 4.22
N SER A 52 22.00 2.46 4.76
CA SER A 52 21.71 2.46 6.20
C SER A 52 20.97 1.20 6.65
N ILE A 53 21.07 0.85 7.92
CA ILE A 53 20.28 -0.24 8.52
C ILE A 53 18.77 0.06 8.39
N LYS A 54 18.38 1.33 8.55
CA LYS A 54 16.97 1.75 8.36
C LYS A 54 16.45 1.37 6.98
N GLU A 55 17.21 1.65 5.92
CA GLU A 55 16.80 1.32 4.55
C GLU A 55 16.63 -0.19 4.34
N HIS A 56 17.51 -1.02 4.91
CA HIS A 56 17.37 -2.47 4.88
C HIS A 56 16.11 -2.94 5.62
N LEU A 57 15.86 -2.38 6.81
CA LEU A 57 14.67 -2.70 7.59
C LEU A 57 13.38 -2.28 6.88
N GLU A 58 13.35 -1.15 6.20
CA GLU A 58 12.20 -0.72 5.40
C GLU A 58 11.83 -1.75 4.32
N ILE A 59 12.82 -2.35 3.65
CA ILE A 59 12.61 -3.41 2.66
C ILE A 59 12.07 -4.69 3.32
N ILE A 60 12.71 -5.15 4.39
CA ILE A 60 12.35 -6.38 5.11
C ILE A 60 10.94 -6.24 5.69
N ASN A 61 10.66 -5.11 6.34
CA ASN A 61 9.39 -4.82 6.97
C ASN A 61 8.23 -4.73 5.96
N HIS A 62 8.50 -4.14 4.80
CA HIS A 62 7.50 -4.05 3.74
C HIS A 62 7.15 -5.42 3.16
N ARG A 63 8.15 -6.29 2.96
CA ARG A 63 7.92 -7.71 2.62
C ARG A 63 7.06 -8.39 3.68
N ASP A 64 7.42 -8.25 4.96
CA ASP A 64 6.70 -8.90 6.07
C ASP A 64 5.24 -8.41 6.13
N ALA A 65 5.00 -7.11 5.84
CA ALA A 65 3.67 -6.54 5.73
C ALA A 65 2.88 -7.08 4.53
N ILE A 66 3.52 -7.32 3.37
CA ILE A 66 2.90 -7.99 2.21
C ILE A 66 2.48 -9.41 2.57
N LEU A 67 3.37 -10.20 3.17
CA LEU A 67 3.07 -11.59 3.57
C LEU A 67 1.91 -11.63 4.60
N PHE A 68 1.90 -10.73 5.56
CA PHE A 68 0.78 -10.60 6.50
C PHE A 68 -0.54 -10.25 5.79
N LEU A 69 -0.48 -9.39 4.79
CA LEU A 69 -1.65 -9.02 3.99
C LEU A 69 -2.17 -10.21 3.17
N GLU A 70 -1.28 -11.04 2.60
CA GLU A 70 -1.64 -12.29 1.90
C GLU A 70 -2.33 -13.27 2.87
N ASP A 71 -1.87 -13.38 4.11
CA ASP A 71 -2.51 -14.19 5.15
C ASP A 71 -3.91 -13.67 5.49
N LEU A 72 -4.09 -12.34 5.62
CA LEU A 72 -5.40 -11.72 5.84
C LEU A 72 -6.37 -12.04 4.69
N VAL A 73 -5.92 -11.95 3.45
CA VAL A 73 -6.71 -12.28 2.26
C VAL A 73 -7.10 -13.75 2.26
N SER A 74 -6.15 -14.65 2.52
CA SER A 74 -6.37 -16.10 2.56
C SER A 74 -7.37 -16.51 3.63
N ASN A 75 -7.35 -15.84 4.78
CA ASN A 75 -8.28 -16.06 5.89
C ASN A 75 -9.59 -15.30 5.73
N LYS A 76 -9.79 -14.56 4.62
CA LYS A 76 -10.97 -13.73 4.34
C LYS A 76 -11.25 -12.68 5.41
N GLU A 77 -10.18 -12.15 6.01
CA GLU A 77 -10.29 -11.12 7.02
C GLU A 77 -10.86 -9.81 6.44
N ALA A 78 -11.64 -9.11 7.26
CA ALA A 78 -12.20 -7.82 6.87
C ALA A 78 -11.17 -6.69 7.01
N VAL A 79 -11.36 -5.60 6.28
CA VAL A 79 -10.67 -4.34 6.56
C VAL A 79 -11.16 -3.85 7.92
N SER A 80 -10.23 -3.63 8.85
CA SER A 80 -10.52 -3.20 10.21
C SER A 80 -9.40 -2.31 10.74
N GLU A 81 -9.72 -1.48 11.72
CA GLU A 81 -8.72 -0.65 12.39
C GLU A 81 -7.57 -1.49 12.96
N TRP A 82 -7.90 -2.68 13.52
CA TRP A 82 -6.91 -3.61 14.05
C TRP A 82 -5.93 -4.08 12.97
N ASN A 83 -6.43 -4.49 11.79
CA ASN A 83 -5.58 -4.91 10.66
C ASN A 83 -4.71 -3.76 10.14
N ILE A 84 -5.26 -2.55 10.02
CA ILE A 84 -4.52 -1.34 9.62
C ILE A 84 -3.35 -1.08 10.57
N ARG A 85 -3.61 -1.11 11.88
CA ARG A 85 -2.56 -0.87 12.90
C ARG A 85 -1.51 -1.97 12.92
N ASN A 86 -1.86 -3.22 12.63
CA ASN A 86 -0.87 -4.30 12.53
C ASN A 86 -0.01 -4.18 11.28
N ILE A 87 -0.59 -3.86 10.12
CA ILE A 87 0.16 -3.57 8.89
C ILE A 87 1.16 -2.45 9.16
N HIS A 88 0.71 -1.33 9.73
CA HIS A 88 1.59 -0.22 10.08
C HIS A 88 2.66 -0.61 11.12
N SER A 89 2.30 -1.45 12.10
CA SER A 89 3.26 -1.95 13.10
C SER A 89 4.38 -2.77 12.46
N LEU A 90 4.10 -3.54 11.41
CA LEU A 90 5.12 -4.24 10.63
C LEU A 90 6.00 -3.27 9.85
N ILE A 91 5.43 -2.27 9.19
CA ILE A 91 6.17 -1.25 8.41
C ILE A 91 7.24 -0.55 9.26
N LEU A 92 6.98 -0.26 10.52
CA LEU A 92 7.91 0.44 11.42
C LEU A 92 8.63 -0.47 12.42
N LYS A 93 8.54 -1.79 12.26
CA LYS A 93 9.23 -2.74 13.15
C LYS A 93 10.74 -2.47 13.16
N GLU A 94 11.34 -2.35 14.36
CA GLU A 94 12.75 -2.04 14.58
C GLU A 94 13.25 -0.71 13.97
N ILE A 95 12.33 0.08 13.38
CA ILE A 95 12.60 1.45 12.89
C ILE A 95 12.11 2.47 13.91
N ASP A 96 10.86 2.34 14.35
CA ASP A 96 10.26 3.16 15.40
C ASP A 96 9.32 2.32 16.27
N ASN A 97 9.90 1.59 17.20
CA ASN A 97 9.14 0.71 18.11
C ASN A 97 8.21 1.47 19.07
N GLN A 98 8.44 2.79 19.26
CA GLN A 98 7.59 3.60 20.12
C GLN A 98 6.24 3.94 19.45
N ASN A 99 6.25 4.26 18.14
CA ASN A 99 5.08 4.77 17.41
C ASN A 99 4.41 3.72 16.51
N ARG A 100 5.06 2.56 16.26
CA ARG A 100 4.49 1.53 15.39
C ARG A 100 3.10 1.07 15.86
N GLY A 101 2.14 1.06 14.95
CA GLY A 101 0.76 0.67 15.22
C GLY A 101 -0.02 1.61 16.14
N LYS A 102 0.52 2.79 16.46
CA LYS A 102 -0.14 3.78 17.32
C LYS A 102 -0.41 5.06 16.54
N TYR A 103 -1.59 5.61 16.72
CA TYR A 103 -1.91 6.93 16.18
C TYR A 103 -0.99 7.98 16.78
N ARG A 104 -0.67 8.99 15.96
CA ARG A 104 0.13 10.13 16.41
C ARG A 104 -0.58 10.88 17.54
N SER A 105 0.21 11.39 18.48
CA SER A 105 -0.24 12.21 19.60
C SER A 105 0.04 13.71 19.39
N GLU A 106 0.44 14.09 18.17
CA GLU A 106 0.81 15.44 17.80
C GLU A 106 0.26 15.78 16.41
N ASN A 107 0.06 17.08 16.16
CA ASN A 107 -0.30 17.56 14.84
C ASN A 107 0.92 17.56 13.93
N VAL A 108 0.71 17.18 12.68
CA VAL A 108 1.77 17.07 11.66
C VAL A 108 1.38 17.84 10.41
N LEU A 109 2.37 18.20 9.61
CA LEU A 109 2.22 18.70 8.25
C LEU A 109 2.84 17.70 7.28
N ILE A 110 2.22 17.57 6.10
CA ILE A 110 2.74 16.73 5.02
C ILE A 110 3.61 17.61 4.13
N SER A 111 4.90 17.29 4.05
CA SER A 111 5.82 18.05 3.20
C SER A 111 5.42 17.97 1.73
N GLY A 112 5.25 19.14 1.10
CA GLY A 112 4.87 19.23 -0.32
C GLY A 112 3.38 19.09 -0.62
N ALA A 113 2.50 18.95 0.40
CA ALA A 113 1.05 18.96 0.24
C ALA A 113 0.44 20.27 0.73
N ASN A 114 -0.67 20.72 0.12
CA ASN A 114 -1.49 21.80 0.63
C ASN A 114 -2.54 21.31 1.63
N HIS A 115 -2.90 20.01 1.54
CA HIS A 115 -3.78 19.41 2.52
C HIS A 115 -3.14 19.40 3.91
N ILE A 116 -3.90 19.83 4.91
CA ILE A 116 -3.51 19.79 6.33
C ILE A 116 -4.27 18.64 7.00
N PRO A 117 -3.54 17.64 7.54
CA PRO A 117 -4.18 16.54 8.26
C PRO A 117 -4.99 17.02 9.48
N PRO A 118 -6.04 16.30 9.87
CA PRO A 118 -6.88 16.66 11.01
C PRO A 118 -6.10 16.67 12.32
N ASN A 119 -6.72 17.26 13.36
CA ASN A 119 -6.13 17.28 14.70
C ASN A 119 -5.97 15.85 15.23
N HIS A 120 -4.87 15.59 15.96
CA HIS A 120 -4.59 14.28 16.50
C HIS A 120 -5.64 13.77 17.50
N TYR A 121 -6.37 14.65 18.16
CA TYR A 121 -7.47 14.28 19.07
C TYR A 121 -8.66 13.63 18.32
N ASP A 122 -8.84 13.96 17.04
CA ASP A 122 -9.96 13.49 16.23
C ASP A 122 -9.66 12.13 15.57
N LEU A 123 -8.40 11.67 15.57
CA LEU A 123 -7.98 10.48 14.84
C LEU A 123 -8.74 9.20 15.20
N PRO A 124 -9.01 8.89 16.48
CA PRO A 124 -9.76 7.67 16.80
C PRO A 124 -11.16 7.69 16.18
N HIS A 125 -11.84 8.85 16.21
CA HIS A 125 -13.16 9.01 15.62
C HIS A 125 -13.13 8.92 14.10
N LEU A 126 -12.22 9.65 13.44
CA LEU A 126 -12.08 9.65 11.99
C LEU A 126 -11.69 8.27 11.43
N MET A 127 -10.88 7.51 12.13
CA MET A 127 -10.54 6.14 11.72
C MET A 127 -11.71 5.18 11.90
N GLN A 128 -12.51 5.35 12.95
CA GLN A 128 -13.76 4.61 13.12
C GLN A 128 -14.74 4.94 11.99
N GLU A 129 -14.96 6.22 11.69
CA GLU A 129 -15.83 6.66 10.59
C GLU A 129 -15.36 6.10 9.23
N LEU A 130 -14.06 6.13 8.95
CA LEU A 130 -13.49 5.54 7.73
C LEU A 130 -13.87 4.06 7.58
N ILE A 131 -13.75 3.28 8.66
CA ILE A 131 -14.08 1.86 8.64
C ILE A 131 -15.59 1.63 8.52
N GLU A 132 -16.40 2.46 9.15
CA GLU A 132 -17.87 2.42 9.03
C GLU A 132 -18.31 2.75 7.61
N GLU A 133 -17.80 3.82 7.00
CA GLU A 133 -18.06 4.19 5.60
C GLU A 133 -17.66 3.07 4.64
N TYR A 134 -16.45 2.52 4.82
CA TYR A 134 -15.96 1.40 4.01
C TYR A 134 -16.89 0.18 4.08
N ASN A 135 -17.37 -0.18 5.26
CA ASN A 135 -18.19 -1.37 5.46
C ASN A 135 -19.67 -1.18 5.08
N THR A 136 -20.18 0.04 5.12
CA THR A 136 -21.59 0.36 4.88
C THR A 136 -21.82 0.99 3.52
N ASN A 137 -21.40 2.25 3.35
CA ASN A 137 -21.76 3.06 2.20
C ASN A 137 -20.96 2.67 0.94
N TRP A 138 -19.70 2.24 1.09
CA TRP A 138 -18.88 1.85 -0.05
C TRP A 138 -19.06 0.40 -0.46
N GLY A 139 -19.82 -0.38 0.29
CA GLY A 139 -20.05 -1.81 0.00
C GLY A 139 -20.63 -2.09 -1.39
N ALA A 140 -21.41 -1.14 -1.94
CA ALA A 140 -21.97 -1.23 -3.29
C ALA A 140 -21.03 -0.78 -4.41
N TYR A 141 -19.89 -0.15 -4.08
CA TYR A 141 -18.97 0.34 -5.10
C TYR A 141 -18.12 -0.81 -5.67
N HIS A 142 -17.68 -0.60 -6.91
CA HIS A 142 -16.70 -1.50 -7.52
C HIS A 142 -15.44 -1.59 -6.64
N PRO A 143 -14.83 -2.77 -6.46
CA PRO A 143 -13.65 -2.95 -5.58
C PRO A 143 -12.51 -1.98 -5.84
N LEU A 144 -12.25 -1.65 -7.11
CA LEU A 144 -11.26 -0.67 -7.50
C LEU A 144 -11.55 0.71 -6.91
N VAL A 145 -12.80 1.17 -7.01
CA VAL A 145 -13.24 2.47 -6.46
C VAL A 145 -13.12 2.44 -4.93
N ARG A 146 -13.59 1.38 -4.31
CA ARG A 146 -13.54 1.20 -2.85
C ARG A 146 -12.11 1.17 -2.32
N GLY A 147 -11.21 0.46 -2.98
CA GLY A 147 -9.79 0.43 -2.60
C GLY A 147 -9.11 1.80 -2.78
N THR A 148 -9.46 2.52 -3.86
CA THR A 148 -8.93 3.87 -4.12
C THR A 148 -9.41 4.86 -3.06
N LEU A 149 -10.69 4.84 -2.69
CA LEU A 149 -11.23 5.66 -1.62
C LEU A 149 -10.60 5.32 -0.26
N LEU A 150 -10.47 4.05 0.07
CA LEU A 150 -9.83 3.60 1.31
C LEU A 150 -8.40 4.12 1.40
N HIS A 151 -7.63 4.02 0.32
CA HIS A 151 -6.27 4.56 0.24
C HIS A 151 -6.27 6.09 0.46
N GLY A 152 -7.07 6.82 -0.31
CA GLY A 152 -7.05 8.28 -0.30
C GLY A 152 -7.54 8.87 1.02
N GLU A 153 -8.67 8.42 1.54
CA GLU A 153 -9.21 8.91 2.81
C GLU A 153 -8.28 8.55 3.99
N PHE A 154 -7.66 7.36 3.97
CA PHE A 154 -6.65 7.00 4.97
C PHE A 154 -5.44 7.95 4.93
N VAL A 155 -4.89 8.26 3.74
CA VAL A 155 -3.77 9.21 3.61
C VAL A 155 -4.19 10.62 4.02
N LYS A 156 -5.43 11.04 3.72
CA LYS A 156 -6.00 12.32 4.12
C LYS A 156 -6.10 12.48 5.65
N ILE A 157 -6.54 11.44 6.35
CA ILE A 157 -6.55 11.39 7.83
C ILE A 157 -5.11 11.43 8.38
N HIS A 158 -4.17 10.78 7.73
CA HIS A 158 -2.76 10.71 8.11
C HIS A 158 -2.56 10.30 9.58
N PRO A 159 -3.08 9.12 9.97
CA PRO A 159 -3.22 8.79 11.38
C PRO A 159 -1.91 8.52 12.13
N PHE A 160 -0.82 8.23 11.43
CA PHE A 160 0.46 7.87 12.02
C PHE A 160 1.52 8.97 11.85
N ILE A 161 2.61 8.87 12.62
CA ILE A 161 3.71 9.84 12.54
C ILE A 161 4.58 9.63 11.28
N ASP A 162 4.72 8.38 10.82
CA ASP A 162 5.44 7.95 9.61
C ASP A 162 4.76 6.69 9.05
N GLY A 163 5.07 6.26 7.82
CA GLY A 163 4.57 5.03 7.22
C GLY A 163 3.15 5.08 6.66
N ASN A 164 2.48 6.24 6.67
CA ASN A 164 1.11 6.38 6.15
C ASN A 164 1.00 6.02 4.66
N GLY A 165 1.90 6.50 3.81
CA GLY A 165 1.89 6.21 2.38
C GLY A 165 2.09 4.72 2.09
N ARG A 166 3.07 4.07 2.73
CA ARG A 166 3.32 2.62 2.61
C ARG A 166 2.11 1.81 3.05
N THR A 167 1.53 2.16 4.19
CA THR A 167 0.31 1.51 4.71
C THR A 167 -0.86 1.69 3.74
N ALA A 168 -1.11 2.88 3.22
CA ALA A 168 -2.18 3.15 2.28
C ALA A 168 -2.08 2.32 1.00
N ARG A 169 -0.88 2.21 0.41
CA ARG A 169 -0.65 1.38 -0.77
C ARG A 169 -0.87 -0.12 -0.50
N LEU A 170 -0.59 -0.57 0.72
CA LEU A 170 -0.93 -1.93 1.16
C LEU A 170 -2.44 -2.10 1.32
N LEU A 171 -3.16 -1.14 1.88
CA LEU A 171 -4.62 -1.18 2.04
C LEU A 171 -5.36 -1.21 0.70
N LEU A 172 -4.91 -0.44 -0.30
CA LEU A 172 -5.43 -0.50 -1.66
C LEU A 172 -5.31 -1.92 -2.22
N ASN A 173 -4.13 -2.51 -2.13
CA ASN A 173 -3.91 -3.87 -2.60
C ASN A 173 -4.64 -4.93 -1.76
N PHE A 174 -4.82 -4.71 -0.47
CA PHE A 174 -5.63 -5.59 0.38
C PHE A 174 -7.07 -5.68 -0.17
N GLU A 175 -7.68 -4.55 -0.50
CA GLU A 175 -9.02 -4.54 -1.08
C GLU A 175 -9.06 -5.23 -2.47
N LEU A 176 -8.12 -4.91 -3.35
CA LEU A 176 -8.05 -5.52 -4.68
C LEU A 176 -7.91 -7.05 -4.59
N MET A 177 -6.96 -7.53 -3.79
CA MET A 177 -6.69 -8.97 -3.63
C MET A 177 -7.87 -9.73 -3.00
N ARG A 178 -8.55 -9.15 -2.00
CA ARG A 178 -9.77 -9.73 -1.40
C ARG A 178 -10.88 -9.93 -2.43
N CYS A 179 -10.91 -9.10 -3.46
CA CYS A 179 -11.91 -9.16 -4.53
C CYS A 179 -11.43 -9.95 -5.75
N GLY A 180 -10.26 -10.60 -5.66
CA GLY A 180 -9.74 -11.49 -6.69
C GLY A 180 -8.94 -10.80 -7.81
N TYR A 181 -8.61 -9.52 -7.66
CA TYR A 181 -7.68 -8.82 -8.55
C TYR A 181 -6.24 -9.11 -8.18
N THR A 182 -5.35 -8.99 -9.16
CA THR A 182 -3.90 -8.99 -8.90
C THR A 182 -3.50 -7.69 -8.20
N PRO A 183 -2.49 -7.72 -7.30
CA PRO A 183 -2.00 -6.49 -6.71
C PRO A 183 -1.34 -5.59 -7.76
N ILE A 184 -1.43 -4.28 -7.53
CA ILE A 184 -0.85 -3.24 -8.38
C ILE A 184 0.39 -2.63 -7.76
N VAL A 185 1.27 -2.08 -8.59
CA VAL A 185 2.47 -1.36 -8.14
C VAL A 185 2.46 0.06 -8.68
N ILE A 186 2.30 1.05 -7.80
CA ILE A 186 2.54 2.46 -8.13
C ILE A 186 4.05 2.62 -8.26
N LYS A 187 4.54 2.92 -9.46
CA LYS A 187 5.97 2.97 -9.75
C LYS A 187 6.58 4.29 -9.27
N ASN A 188 7.79 4.23 -8.70
CA ASN A 188 8.50 5.42 -8.23
C ASN A 188 8.71 6.48 -9.34
N LYS A 189 8.87 6.05 -10.59
CA LYS A 189 8.97 6.98 -11.73
C LYS A 189 7.69 7.83 -11.93
N ASP A 190 6.55 7.33 -11.50
CA ASP A 190 5.23 7.96 -11.65
C ASP A 190 4.80 8.69 -10.35
N LYS A 191 5.73 8.84 -9.38
CA LYS A 191 5.50 9.48 -8.08
C LYS A 191 4.86 10.86 -8.17
N ALA A 192 5.29 11.68 -9.12
CA ALA A 192 4.77 13.03 -9.29
C ALA A 192 3.26 13.01 -9.63
N GLN A 193 2.87 12.21 -10.62
CA GLN A 193 1.47 12.04 -11.01
C GLN A 193 0.63 11.47 -9.85
N TYR A 194 1.17 10.47 -9.15
CA TYR A 194 0.49 9.88 -7.99
C TYR A 194 0.20 10.90 -6.89
N TYR A 195 1.15 11.78 -6.57
CA TYR A 195 0.93 12.83 -5.57
C TYR A 195 -0.01 13.92 -6.07
N GLU A 196 0.04 14.27 -7.37
CA GLU A 196 -0.88 15.25 -7.97
C GLU A 196 -2.35 14.80 -7.86
N VAL A 197 -2.66 13.55 -8.22
CA VAL A 197 -4.04 13.03 -8.12
C VAL A 197 -4.50 12.88 -6.67
N LEU A 198 -3.60 12.56 -5.73
CA LEU A 198 -3.91 12.55 -4.29
C LEU A 198 -4.20 13.96 -3.76
N GLU A 199 -3.37 14.93 -4.11
CA GLU A 199 -3.57 16.32 -3.70
C GLU A 199 -4.91 16.85 -4.21
N LEU A 200 -5.24 16.56 -5.48
CA LEU A 200 -6.53 16.92 -6.06
C LEU A 200 -7.68 16.28 -5.27
N ALA A 201 -7.61 14.97 -5.01
CA ALA A 201 -8.62 14.26 -4.23
C ALA A 201 -8.81 14.86 -2.83
N HIS A 202 -7.72 15.23 -2.15
CA HIS A 202 -7.78 15.75 -0.78
C HIS A 202 -8.29 17.20 -0.71
N THR A 203 -8.01 18.04 -1.72
CA THR A 203 -8.35 19.45 -1.70
C THR A 203 -9.70 19.75 -2.35
N THR A 204 -10.12 18.94 -3.33
CA THR A 204 -11.37 19.18 -4.08
C THR A 204 -12.43 18.09 -3.87
N MET A 205 -12.12 16.99 -3.21
CA MET A 205 -12.95 15.78 -3.08
C MET A 205 -13.22 15.08 -4.42
N ASP A 206 -12.47 15.40 -5.47
CA ASP A 206 -12.54 14.73 -6.76
C ASP A 206 -11.54 13.56 -6.82
N TYR A 207 -12.05 12.35 -6.57
CA TYR A 207 -11.29 11.11 -6.65
C TYR A 207 -11.18 10.52 -8.05
N HIS A 208 -11.86 11.10 -9.04
CA HIS A 208 -11.95 10.51 -10.39
C HIS A 208 -10.56 10.33 -11.04
N PRO A 209 -9.63 11.30 -11.02
CA PRO A 209 -8.29 11.10 -11.59
C PRO A 209 -7.48 10.01 -10.86
N PHE A 210 -7.66 9.86 -9.55
CA PHE A 210 -6.98 8.80 -8.80
C PHE A 210 -7.58 7.42 -9.11
N ILE A 211 -8.90 7.33 -9.28
CA ILE A 211 -9.59 6.11 -9.72
C ILE A 211 -9.10 5.70 -11.12
N GLU A 212 -8.95 6.63 -12.05
CA GLU A 212 -8.42 6.36 -13.40
C GLU A 212 -6.98 5.85 -13.37
N LEU A 213 -6.11 6.45 -12.53
CA LEU A 213 -4.76 5.96 -12.33
C LEU A 213 -4.75 4.52 -11.83
N VAL A 214 -5.53 4.21 -10.78
CA VAL A 214 -5.63 2.85 -10.23
C VAL A 214 -6.20 1.88 -11.24
N ALA A 215 -7.22 2.28 -12.03
CA ALA A 215 -7.79 1.46 -13.09
C ALA A 215 -6.74 1.07 -14.15
N THR A 216 -5.93 2.03 -14.57
CA THR A 216 -4.84 1.80 -15.51
C THR A 216 -3.84 0.79 -14.96
N LEU A 217 -3.43 0.93 -13.69
CA LEU A 217 -2.50 0.01 -13.04
C LEU A 217 -3.09 -1.40 -12.86
N VAL A 218 -4.39 -1.52 -12.61
CA VAL A 218 -5.07 -2.83 -12.55
C VAL A 218 -5.02 -3.51 -13.92
N VAL A 219 -5.33 -2.79 -15.00
CA VAL A 219 -5.25 -3.34 -16.36
C VAL A 219 -3.82 -3.78 -16.69
N GLU A 220 -2.81 -2.94 -16.43
CA GLU A 220 -1.41 -3.31 -16.63
C GLU A 220 -0.99 -4.57 -15.86
N SER A 221 -1.45 -4.70 -14.61
CA SER A 221 -1.15 -5.86 -13.78
C SER A 221 -1.81 -7.13 -14.34
N GLU A 222 -3.08 -7.09 -14.66
CA GLU A 222 -3.82 -8.23 -15.23
C GLU A 222 -3.23 -8.66 -16.59
N GLU A 223 -2.88 -7.72 -17.47
CA GLU A 223 -2.24 -8.00 -18.76
C GLU A 223 -0.88 -8.68 -18.59
N LEU A 224 -0.07 -8.25 -17.61
CA LEU A 224 1.19 -8.93 -17.30
C LEU A 224 0.96 -10.40 -16.94
N TRP A 225 0.00 -10.69 -16.08
CA TRP A 225 -0.34 -12.06 -15.68
C TRP A 225 -0.84 -12.88 -16.88
N LEU A 226 -1.72 -12.33 -17.70
CA LEU A 226 -2.22 -13.00 -18.90
C LEU A 226 -1.09 -13.30 -19.89
N THR A 227 -0.20 -12.34 -20.15
CA THR A 227 0.94 -12.50 -21.07
C THR A 227 1.87 -13.64 -20.65
N VAL A 228 2.09 -13.83 -19.35
CA VAL A 228 2.96 -14.90 -18.84
C VAL A 228 2.28 -16.27 -18.88
N LEU A 229 0.93 -16.28 -18.74
CA LEU A 229 0.14 -17.52 -18.75
C LEU A 229 -0.14 -18.04 -20.17
N GLU A 230 -0.04 -17.19 -21.19
CA GLU A 230 -0.26 -17.55 -22.59
C GLU A 230 1.01 -18.07 -23.31
N ARG A 231 2.18 -17.98 -22.64
CA ARG A 231 3.46 -18.48 -23.14
C ARG A 231 3.74 -19.92 -22.69
#